data_db5beebb57da1decf706ca716c2cffda
#
_entry.id   db5beebb57da1decf706ca716c2cffda
#
_cell.length_a   1.000
_cell.length_b   1.000
_cell.length_c   1.000
_cell.angle_alpha   90.00
_cell.angle_beta   90.00
_cell.angle_gamma   90.00
#
_symmetry.space_group_name_H-M   'P 1'
#
loop_
_entity.id
_entity.type
_entity.pdbx_description
1 polymer ?
#
loop_
_entity_poly.entity_id
_entity_poly.type
_entity_poly.pdbx_seq_one_letter_code
_entity_poly.pdbx_strand_id
1 'polypeptide(L)' 'MKATKIIANSDQITRNLLREYLNKTGITLNAFCVDAKLHQSNIHVFLSGKSVTNRTIQRVADYLNKKGM' A
#
# COMPACT_ATOMS: atom_id res chain seq x y z
N MET A 1 -8.44 -4.42 20.56
CA MET A 1 -9.53 -3.49 20.25
C MET A 1 -9.11 -2.47 19.23
N LYS A 2 -8.29 -1.54 19.68
CA LYS A 2 -7.83 -0.49 18.79
C LYS A 2 -7.03 -1.04 17.62
N ALA A 3 -6.23 -2.06 17.86
CA ALA A 3 -5.45 -2.66 16.79
C ALA A 3 -6.35 -3.23 15.71
N THR A 4 -7.45 -3.85 16.11
CA THR A 4 -8.40 -4.40 15.15
C THR A 4 -9.05 -3.30 14.32
N LYS A 5 -9.41 -2.21 14.96
CA LYS A 5 -10.00 -1.07 14.24
C LYS A 5 -9.00 -0.45 13.29
N ILE A 6 -7.76 -0.31 13.74
CA ILE A 6 -6.72 0.25 12.89
C ILE A 6 -6.52 -0.64 11.66
N ILE A 7 -6.52 -1.94 11.85
CA ILE A 7 -6.37 -2.88 10.73
C ILE A 7 -7.56 -2.78 9.79
N ALA A 8 -8.76 -2.66 10.33
CA ALA A 8 -9.96 -2.56 9.52
C ALA A 8 -9.95 -1.30 8.66
N ASN A 9 -9.42 -0.20 9.18
CA ASN A 9 -9.35 1.05 8.45
C ASN A 9 -8.07 1.17 7.63
N SER A 10 -7.03 0.42 7.99
CA SER A 10 -5.71 0.66 7.43
C SER A 10 -5.60 0.31 5.96
N ASP A 11 -6.41 -0.61 5.44
CA ASP A 11 -6.32 -0.90 4.01
C ASP A 11 -6.78 0.30 3.18
N GLN A 12 -7.82 1.01 3.59
CA GLN A 12 -8.27 2.20 2.90
C GLN A 12 -7.27 3.34 3.07
N ILE A 13 -6.76 3.52 4.29
CA ILE A 13 -5.77 4.55 4.58
C ILE A 13 -4.49 4.25 3.80
N THR A 14 -4.04 3.01 3.81
CA THR A 14 -2.83 2.61 3.11
C THR A 14 -2.99 2.78 1.61
N ARG A 15 -4.16 2.44 1.07
CA ARG A 15 -4.44 2.63 -0.35
C ARG A 15 -4.36 4.10 -0.74
N ASN A 16 -4.95 4.96 0.08
CA ASN A 16 -4.93 6.40 -0.19
C ASN A 16 -3.51 6.95 -0.11
N LEU A 17 -2.75 6.51 0.88
CA LEU A 17 -1.35 6.93 1.04
C LEU A 17 -0.50 6.46 -0.14
N LEU A 18 -0.74 5.25 -0.60
CA LEU A 18 0.02 4.74 -1.75
C LEU A 18 -0.27 5.57 -3.00
N ARG A 19 -1.54 5.89 -3.26
CA ARG A 19 -1.89 6.74 -4.39
C ARG A 19 -1.22 8.10 -4.28
N GLU A 20 -1.23 8.67 -3.10
CA GLU A 20 -0.61 9.96 -2.87
C GLU A 20 0.90 9.89 -3.08
N TYR A 21 1.53 8.83 -2.58
CA TYR A 21 2.96 8.64 -2.78
C TYR A 21 3.32 8.53 -4.26
N LEU A 22 2.55 7.74 -5.01
CA LEU A 22 2.81 7.58 -6.44
C LEU A 22 2.64 8.89 -7.19
N ASN A 23 1.63 9.68 -6.84
CA ASN A 23 1.41 10.99 -7.46
C ASN A 23 2.52 11.97 -7.09
N LYS A 24 2.90 11.97 -5.83
CA LYS A 24 3.83 12.95 -5.31
C LYS A 24 5.25 12.71 -5.84
N THR A 25 5.65 11.45 -5.95
CA THR A 25 7.00 11.12 -6.39
C THR A 25 7.11 10.89 -7.87
N GLY A 26 5.98 10.66 -8.54
CA GLY A 26 5.99 10.33 -9.96
C GLY A 26 6.52 8.94 -10.29
N ILE A 27 6.77 8.13 -9.27
CA ILE A 27 7.26 6.76 -9.47
C ILE A 27 6.16 5.92 -10.11
N THR A 28 6.53 5.02 -11.02
CA THR A 28 5.56 4.13 -11.63
C THR A 28 5.19 3.01 -10.68
N LEU A 29 4.01 2.43 -10.91
CA LEU A 29 3.59 1.29 -10.10
C LEU A 29 4.57 0.14 -10.21
N ASN A 30 5.08 -0.12 -11.41
CA ASN A 30 6.05 -1.18 -11.61
C ASN A 30 7.32 -0.93 -10.79
N ALA A 31 7.84 0.29 -10.82
CA ALA A 31 9.04 0.63 -10.06
C ALA A 31 8.81 0.50 -8.56
N PHE A 32 7.64 0.92 -8.10
CA PHE A 32 7.27 0.76 -6.69
C PHE A 32 7.27 -0.72 -6.29
N CYS A 33 6.63 -1.56 -7.10
CA CYS A 33 6.52 -2.98 -6.79
C CYS A 33 7.89 -3.67 -6.77
N VAL A 34 8.77 -3.31 -7.70
CA VAL A 34 10.12 -3.85 -7.73
C VAL A 34 10.87 -3.45 -6.46
N ASP A 35 10.79 -2.18 -6.09
CA ASP A 35 11.50 -1.67 -4.93
C ASP A 35 10.97 -2.26 -3.63
N ALA A 36 9.66 -2.41 -3.52
CA ALA A 36 9.01 -2.96 -2.33
C ALA A 36 8.98 -4.49 -2.34
N LYS A 37 9.41 -5.12 -3.41
CA LYS A 37 9.40 -6.57 -3.56
C LYS A 37 8.00 -7.14 -3.46
N LEU A 38 7.08 -6.52 -4.18
CA LEU A 38 5.68 -6.93 -4.21
C LEU A 38 5.29 -7.33 -5.63
N HIS A 39 4.25 -8.15 -5.73
CA HIS A 39 3.70 -8.51 -7.03
C HIS A 39 2.84 -7.39 -7.56
N GLN A 40 3.11 -6.97 -8.77
CA GLN A 40 2.38 -5.88 -9.41
C GLN A 40 0.89 -6.17 -9.49
N SER A 41 0.52 -7.41 -9.79
CA SER A 41 -0.88 -7.77 -9.90
C SER A 41 -1.62 -7.58 -8.59
N ASN A 42 -0.98 -7.91 -7.47
CA ASN A 42 -1.61 -7.72 -6.14
C ASN A 42 -1.80 -6.24 -5.84
N ILE A 43 -0.83 -5.42 -6.18
CA ILE A 43 -0.93 -3.99 -5.92
C ILE A 43 -1.97 -3.36 -6.83
N HIS A 44 -2.05 -3.83 -8.07
CA HIS A 44 -3.07 -3.34 -9.00
C HIS A 44 -4.47 -3.61 -8.44
N VAL A 45 -4.69 -4.82 -7.93
CA VAL A 45 -5.95 -5.20 -7.30
C VAL A 45 -6.23 -4.33 -6.08
N PHE A 46 -5.20 -4.11 -5.26
CA PHE A 46 -5.33 -3.29 -4.05
C PHE A 46 -5.76 -1.86 -4.41
N LEU A 47 -5.13 -1.27 -5.41
CA LEU A 47 -5.44 0.10 -5.82
C LEU A 47 -6.82 0.22 -6.46
N SER A 48 -7.34 -0.87 -7.02
CA SER A 48 -8.67 -0.85 -7.60
C SER A 48 -9.79 -0.89 -6.55
N GLY A 49 -9.43 -1.04 -5.29
CA GLY A 49 -10.39 -1.03 -4.20
C GLY A 49 -10.73 -2.41 -3.67
N LYS A 50 -10.13 -3.45 -4.22
CA LYS A 50 -10.40 -4.81 -3.78
C LYS A 50 -9.47 -5.20 -2.64
N SER A 51 -9.92 -6.19 -1.87
CA SER A 51 -9.14 -6.69 -0.73
C SER A 51 -7.97 -7.53 -1.20
N VAL A 52 -6.88 -7.41 -0.48
CA VAL A 52 -5.71 -8.27 -0.66
C VAL A 52 -5.32 -8.80 0.72
N THR A 53 -4.31 -9.67 0.77
CA THR A 53 -3.90 -10.25 2.05
C THR A 53 -3.33 -9.17 2.97
N ASN A 54 -3.46 -9.41 4.27
CA ASN A 54 -2.91 -8.49 5.26
C ASN A 54 -1.39 -8.34 5.12
N ARG A 55 -0.72 -9.41 4.71
CA ARG A 55 0.71 -9.36 4.47
C ARG A 55 1.06 -8.31 3.41
N THR A 56 0.30 -8.27 2.33
CA THR A 56 0.51 -7.30 1.26
C THR A 56 0.28 -5.89 1.79
N ILE A 57 -0.81 -5.68 2.51
CA ILE A 57 -1.12 -4.38 3.07
C ILE A 57 -0.03 -3.94 4.03
N GLN A 58 0.46 -4.86 4.86
CA GLN A 58 1.50 -4.55 5.82
C GLN A 58 2.80 -4.15 5.12
N ARG A 59 3.15 -4.84 4.05
CA ARG A 59 4.35 -4.50 3.29
C ARG A 59 4.26 -3.13 2.66
N VAL A 60 3.09 -2.80 2.12
CA VAL A 60 2.88 -1.47 1.56
C VAL A 60 3.01 -0.42 2.66
N ALA A 61 2.38 -0.65 3.80
CA ALA A 61 2.43 0.29 4.92
C ALA A 61 3.86 0.47 5.42
N ASP A 62 4.61 -0.61 5.55
CA ASP A 62 6.01 -0.54 6.00
C ASP A 62 6.86 0.26 5.02
N TYR A 63 6.65 0.04 3.72
CA TYR A 63 7.38 0.77 2.70
C TYR A 63 7.09 2.27 2.80
N LEU A 64 5.82 2.63 2.92
CA LEU A 64 5.42 4.03 3.01
C LEU A 64 5.96 4.67 4.28
N ASN A 65 5.98 3.94 5.38
CA ASN A 65 6.56 4.45 6.62
C ASN A 65 8.04 4.75 6.47
N LYS A 66 8.77 3.89 5.78
CA LYS A 66 10.18 4.14 5.51
C LYS A 66 10.40 5.39 4.69
N LYS A 67 9.46 5.72 3.82
CA LYS A 67 9.55 6.89 2.96
C LYS A 67 8.99 8.16 3.62
N GLY A 68 8.58 8.06 4.87
CA GLY A 68 8.11 9.22 5.61
C GLY A 68 6.67 9.64 5.33
N MET A 69 5.88 8.72 4.82
CA MET A 69 4.47 9.02 4.54
C MET A 69 3.58 8.89 5.77
#